data_a2d1906795a75a285e16323f2bfe4119
#
_entry.id   a2d1906795a75a285e16323f2bfe4119
#
_cell.length_a   1.000
_cell.length_b   1.000
_cell.length_c   1.000
_cell.angle_alpha   90.00
_cell.angle_beta   90.00
_cell.angle_gamma   90.00
#
_symmetry.space_group_name_H-M   'P 1'
#
loop_
_entity.id
_entity.type
_entity.pdbx_description
1 polymer ?
#
loop_
_entity_poly.entity_id
_entity_poly.type
_entity_poly.pdbx_seq_one_letter_code
_entity_poly.pdbx_strand_id
1 'polypeptide(L)'
;MNPLLASTLEHLHALVAFDTRNPPRAIGTGGIFDYLRARLTGFDYTLTDHGAGAVSLLAVRGNPRLLFNVHLDTVPASPDWSADPLALRVTDDRAIGLGACDIKGAAAALLAAAAHSDGACAFLFSSDEEANDARCVPAFLRTFPPSRVPSPESRIPCFQAVVVAEPTCGEAVLAHRGISSVLMRFAGRAGHASGAQGATDSALHQALRWGASALDYVDTQAHQRFAGLTGLRFNIGRVDGGIKANVIAPAAEVRFGFRPLPSMDTDAILADLRRLAPSAPAQFEETFRGSPLPVGDIAGAEAHRLAARDLADQLALPVGNAVDFWTEAALFSQAGYTTFVFGPGDIAQAHTGDEWVALDQLAAYAAHVHRIIDSGLA
;
A
#
# COMPACT_ATOMS: atom_id res chain seq x y z
N MET A 1 7.57 -14.59 -28.64
CA MET A 1 7.25 -14.16 -27.24
C MET A 1 7.79 -15.23 -26.30
N ASN A 2 8.45 -14.86 -25.21
CA ASN A 2 8.90 -15.78 -24.17
C ASN A 2 7.69 -16.55 -23.61
N PRO A 3 7.70 -17.89 -23.43
CA PRO A 3 6.58 -18.66 -22.91
C PRO A 3 6.06 -18.16 -21.55
N LEU A 4 6.94 -17.73 -20.67
CA LEU A 4 6.58 -17.20 -19.34
C LEU A 4 5.82 -15.86 -19.47
N LEU A 5 6.24 -14.96 -20.38
CA LEU A 5 5.51 -13.72 -20.66
C LEU A 5 4.15 -14.01 -21.32
N ALA A 6 4.09 -14.97 -22.23
CA ALA A 6 2.80 -15.36 -22.85
C ALA A 6 1.80 -15.86 -21.80
N SER A 7 2.25 -16.73 -20.89
CA SER A 7 1.44 -17.20 -19.75
C SER A 7 1.04 -16.05 -18.81
N THR A 8 1.95 -15.12 -18.53
CA THR A 8 1.66 -13.92 -17.71
C THR A 8 0.55 -13.08 -18.34
N LEU A 9 0.61 -12.83 -19.65
CA LEU A 9 -0.40 -12.05 -20.37
C LEU A 9 -1.76 -12.75 -20.42
N GLU A 10 -1.80 -14.10 -20.57
CA GLU A 10 -3.03 -14.88 -20.46
C GLU A 10 -3.70 -14.70 -19.10
N HIS A 11 -2.91 -14.80 -18.01
CA HIS A 11 -3.41 -14.58 -16.66
C HIS A 11 -3.84 -13.12 -16.45
N LEU A 12 -3.05 -12.15 -16.90
CA LEU A 12 -3.39 -10.73 -16.77
C LEU A 12 -4.68 -10.38 -17.49
N HIS A 13 -4.89 -10.92 -18.70
CA HIS A 13 -6.13 -10.74 -19.44
C HIS A 13 -7.36 -11.24 -18.64
N ALA A 14 -7.23 -12.39 -18.00
CA ALA A 14 -8.31 -12.94 -17.18
C ALA A 14 -8.52 -12.12 -15.89
N LEU A 15 -7.44 -11.71 -15.21
CA LEU A 15 -7.53 -10.98 -13.95
C LEU A 15 -8.10 -9.56 -14.13
N VAL A 16 -7.74 -8.86 -15.21
CA VAL A 16 -8.29 -7.52 -15.53
C VAL A 16 -9.79 -7.58 -15.76
N ALA A 17 -10.29 -8.66 -16.40
CA ALA A 17 -11.72 -8.81 -16.67
C ALA A 17 -12.60 -8.94 -15.41
N PHE A 18 -12.04 -9.25 -14.26
CA PHE A 18 -12.78 -9.24 -12.99
C PHE A 18 -12.87 -7.80 -12.45
N ASP A 19 -14.11 -7.35 -12.22
CA ASP A 19 -14.37 -6.09 -11.54
C ASP A 19 -14.08 -6.23 -10.04
N THR A 20 -12.93 -5.70 -9.64
CA THR A 20 -12.47 -5.72 -8.25
C THR A 20 -12.28 -4.32 -7.69
N ARG A 21 -13.02 -3.33 -8.23
CA ARG A 21 -12.95 -1.93 -7.78
C ARG A 21 -13.40 -1.80 -6.33
N ASN A 22 -12.67 -0.97 -5.60
CA ASN A 22 -12.88 -0.74 -4.19
C ASN A 22 -12.78 0.77 -3.84
N PRO A 23 -13.88 1.51 -3.64
CA PRO A 23 -15.28 1.06 -3.70
C PRO A 23 -15.75 0.72 -5.13
N PRO A 24 -16.88 -0.04 -5.28
CA PRO A 24 -17.91 -0.32 -4.27
C PRO A 24 -17.61 -1.51 -3.34
N ARG A 25 -16.43 -2.15 -3.42
CA ARG A 25 -16.03 -3.25 -2.55
C ARG A 25 -17.02 -4.43 -2.57
N ALA A 26 -17.39 -4.88 -3.77
CA ALA A 26 -18.32 -5.98 -4.00
C ALA A 26 -17.61 -7.33 -4.22
N ILE A 27 -16.40 -7.49 -3.73
CA ILE A 27 -15.58 -8.68 -3.91
C ILE A 27 -16.06 -9.78 -2.94
N GLY A 28 -16.28 -10.97 -3.47
CA GLY A 28 -16.68 -12.16 -2.70
C GLY A 28 -15.69 -13.30 -2.88
N THR A 29 -15.99 -14.45 -2.28
CA THR A 29 -15.14 -15.65 -2.33
C THR A 29 -15.15 -16.39 -3.68
N GLY A 30 -16.00 -15.98 -4.62
CA GLY A 30 -16.07 -16.47 -6.01
C GLY A 30 -15.29 -15.60 -6.98
N GLY A 31 -15.61 -15.70 -8.26
CA GLY A 31 -15.06 -14.85 -9.31
C GLY A 31 -13.55 -14.94 -9.44
N ILE A 32 -12.82 -13.86 -9.11
CA ILE A 32 -11.37 -13.83 -9.22
C ILE A 32 -10.70 -14.90 -8.35
N PHE A 33 -11.25 -15.21 -7.17
CA PHE A 33 -10.72 -16.25 -6.29
C PHE A 33 -11.00 -17.68 -6.81
N ASP A 34 -12.10 -17.91 -7.55
CA ASP A 34 -12.32 -19.17 -8.26
C ASP A 34 -11.29 -19.35 -9.37
N TYR A 35 -10.99 -18.29 -10.11
CA TYR A 35 -9.97 -18.32 -11.14
C TYR A 35 -8.60 -18.68 -10.54
N LEU A 36 -8.18 -18.01 -9.45
CA LEU A 36 -6.92 -18.30 -8.79
C LEU A 36 -6.81 -19.76 -8.35
N ARG A 37 -7.84 -20.29 -7.68
CA ARG A 37 -7.88 -21.70 -7.23
C ARG A 37 -7.79 -22.68 -8.39
N ALA A 38 -8.45 -22.37 -9.50
CA ALA A 38 -8.39 -23.23 -10.70
C ALA A 38 -7.00 -23.24 -11.37
N ARG A 39 -6.17 -22.18 -11.18
CA ARG A 39 -4.82 -22.07 -11.76
C ARG A 39 -3.71 -22.53 -10.84
N LEU A 40 -3.92 -22.51 -9.53
CA LEU A 40 -2.94 -22.94 -8.51
C LEU A 40 -3.07 -24.45 -8.23
N THR A 41 -2.86 -25.27 -9.26
CA THR A 41 -2.91 -26.73 -9.13
C THR A 41 -1.74 -27.24 -8.26
N GLY A 42 -2.01 -28.20 -7.35
CA GLY A 42 -0.99 -28.74 -6.44
C GLY A 42 -0.68 -27.83 -5.24
N PHE A 43 -1.47 -26.80 -5.01
CA PHE A 43 -1.39 -25.97 -3.82
C PHE A 43 -2.44 -26.40 -2.78
N ASP A 44 -2.04 -26.36 -1.51
CA ASP A 44 -2.98 -26.25 -0.39
C ASP A 44 -3.40 -24.81 -0.26
N TYR A 45 -4.69 -24.53 -0.09
CA TYR A 45 -5.16 -23.15 0.03
C TYR A 45 -6.20 -22.96 1.13
N THR A 46 -6.16 -21.77 1.71
CA THR A 46 -7.13 -21.27 2.68
C THR A 46 -7.75 -19.99 2.14
N LEU A 47 -9.05 -20.05 1.82
CA LEU A 47 -9.84 -18.90 1.41
C LEU A 47 -10.63 -18.40 2.62
N THR A 48 -10.49 -17.13 2.96
CA THR A 48 -11.14 -16.53 4.12
C THR A 48 -11.90 -15.27 3.74
N ASP A 49 -13.17 -15.22 4.09
CA ASP A 49 -14.00 -14.01 4.02
C ASP A 49 -13.94 -13.29 5.37
N HIS A 50 -13.41 -12.08 5.37
CA HIS A 50 -13.28 -11.21 6.54
C HIS A 50 -14.44 -10.22 6.67
N GLY A 51 -15.43 -10.34 5.79
CA GLY A 51 -16.61 -9.46 5.69
C GLY A 51 -16.35 -8.16 4.93
N ALA A 52 -17.42 -7.51 4.53
CA ALA A 52 -17.42 -6.24 3.81
C ALA A 52 -16.54 -6.22 2.53
N GLY A 53 -16.45 -7.34 1.81
CA GLY A 53 -15.67 -7.46 0.58
C GLY A 53 -14.16 -7.67 0.80
N ALA A 54 -13.72 -7.83 2.04
CA ALA A 54 -12.35 -8.22 2.35
C ALA A 54 -12.22 -9.75 2.31
N VAL A 55 -11.54 -10.27 1.31
CA VAL A 55 -11.34 -11.71 1.09
C VAL A 55 -9.85 -11.97 0.87
N SER A 56 -9.31 -12.98 1.53
CA SER A 56 -7.93 -13.41 1.30
C SER A 56 -7.84 -14.88 0.90
N LEU A 57 -6.88 -15.18 0.03
CA LEU A 57 -6.50 -16.53 -0.37
C LEU A 57 -5.02 -16.74 -0.05
N LEU A 58 -4.73 -17.60 0.92
CA LEU A 58 -3.38 -18.13 1.12
C LEU A 58 -3.26 -19.43 0.32
N ALA A 59 -2.32 -19.49 -0.61
CA ALA A 59 -1.99 -20.68 -1.40
C ALA A 59 -0.55 -21.09 -1.11
N VAL A 60 -0.33 -22.35 -0.79
CA VAL A 60 0.98 -22.88 -0.38
C VAL A 60 1.28 -24.17 -1.11
N ARG A 61 2.46 -24.29 -1.70
CA ARG A 61 3.00 -25.51 -2.27
C ARG A 61 4.34 -25.83 -1.62
N GLY A 62 4.46 -27.02 -1.06
CA GLY A 62 5.67 -27.44 -0.35
C GLY A 62 5.82 -26.76 1.03
N ASN A 63 7.06 -26.45 1.39
CA ASN A 63 7.39 -25.80 2.67
C ASN A 63 8.22 -24.52 2.44
N PRO A 64 7.64 -23.48 1.85
CA PRO A 64 8.34 -22.23 1.54
C PRO A 64 8.64 -21.43 2.82
N ARG A 65 9.76 -20.70 2.79
CA ARG A 65 10.13 -19.72 3.82
C ARG A 65 9.79 -18.29 3.44
N LEU A 66 9.58 -18.05 2.14
CA LEU A 66 9.22 -16.77 1.57
C LEU A 66 7.74 -16.77 1.19
N LEU A 67 7.05 -15.70 1.54
CA LEU A 67 5.69 -15.41 1.11
C LEU A 67 5.70 -14.25 0.12
N PHE A 68 5.00 -14.40 -1.01
CA PHE A 68 4.65 -13.28 -1.86
C PHE A 68 3.24 -12.80 -1.49
N ASN A 69 3.09 -11.51 -1.18
CA ASN A 69 1.80 -10.86 -0.95
C ASN A 69 1.47 -9.96 -2.14
N VAL A 70 0.23 -10.01 -2.58
CA VAL A 70 -0.28 -9.19 -3.69
C VAL A 70 -1.76 -8.93 -3.49
N HIS A 71 -2.20 -7.67 -3.62
CA HIS A 71 -3.61 -7.34 -3.61
C HIS A 71 -4.25 -7.52 -4.99
N LEU A 72 -5.56 -7.64 -5.02
CA LEU A 72 -6.37 -7.89 -6.22
C LEU A 72 -7.41 -6.80 -6.47
N ASP A 73 -7.74 -6.03 -5.44
CA ASP A 73 -8.63 -4.90 -5.58
C ASP A 73 -7.92 -3.74 -6.30
N THR A 74 -8.71 -2.86 -6.86
CA THR A 74 -8.25 -1.70 -7.61
C THR A 74 -9.07 -0.48 -7.21
N VAL A 75 -8.51 0.70 -7.37
CA VAL A 75 -9.30 1.94 -7.28
C VAL A 75 -10.41 1.97 -8.34
N PRO A 76 -11.46 2.79 -8.17
CA PRO A 76 -12.42 3.09 -9.22
C PRO A 76 -11.72 3.65 -10.47
N ALA A 77 -12.19 3.24 -11.65
CA ALA A 77 -11.65 3.76 -12.90
C ALA A 77 -11.82 5.29 -13.00
N SER A 78 -10.76 5.98 -13.38
CA SER A 78 -10.81 7.40 -13.73
C SER A 78 -11.76 7.64 -14.91
N PRO A 79 -12.43 8.81 -15.00
CA PRO A 79 -13.24 9.16 -16.17
C PRO A 79 -12.42 9.32 -17.47
N ASP A 80 -11.10 9.41 -17.38
CA ASP A 80 -10.20 9.66 -18.51
C ASP A 80 -9.79 8.41 -19.29
N TRP A 81 -10.39 7.24 -18.99
CA TRP A 81 -10.13 6.01 -19.75
C TRP A 81 -10.60 6.14 -21.20
N SER A 82 -9.72 5.83 -22.16
CA SER A 82 -10.01 5.87 -23.59
C SER A 82 -10.83 4.67 -24.10
N ALA A 83 -10.88 3.57 -23.32
CA ALA A 83 -11.61 2.34 -23.62
C ALA A 83 -12.07 1.67 -22.33
N ASP A 84 -12.73 0.50 -22.44
CA ASP A 84 -13.17 -0.29 -21.28
C ASP A 84 -11.96 -0.66 -20.39
N PRO A 85 -11.90 -0.20 -19.13
CA PRO A 85 -10.80 -0.49 -18.21
C PRO A 85 -10.69 -1.98 -17.84
N LEU A 86 -11.76 -2.75 -17.98
CA LEU A 86 -11.79 -4.18 -17.67
C LEU A 86 -11.49 -5.06 -18.89
N ALA A 87 -11.16 -4.47 -20.04
CA ALA A 87 -10.74 -5.16 -21.25
C ALA A 87 -9.25 -4.92 -21.52
N LEU A 88 -8.40 -5.89 -21.18
CA LEU A 88 -6.94 -5.75 -21.38
C LEU A 88 -6.60 -5.51 -22.86
N ARG A 89 -5.86 -4.47 -23.13
CA ARG A 89 -5.27 -4.15 -24.44
C ARG A 89 -3.76 -4.36 -24.38
N VAL A 90 -3.20 -5.08 -25.31
CA VAL A 90 -1.75 -5.30 -25.40
C VAL A 90 -1.24 -4.65 -26.67
N THR A 91 -0.20 -3.82 -26.53
CA THR A 91 0.55 -3.22 -27.63
C THR A 91 1.94 -3.87 -27.76
N ASP A 92 2.81 -3.32 -28.57
CA ASP A 92 4.16 -3.87 -28.77
C ASP A 92 5.03 -3.79 -27.48
N ASP A 93 4.76 -2.82 -26.60
CA ASP A 93 5.58 -2.50 -25.44
C ASP A 93 4.87 -2.59 -24.09
N ARG A 94 3.53 -2.63 -24.06
CA ARG A 94 2.76 -2.53 -22.81
C ARG A 94 1.44 -3.27 -22.82
N ALA A 95 0.95 -3.61 -21.63
CA ALA A 95 -0.38 -4.11 -21.35
C ALA A 95 -1.17 -3.02 -20.61
N ILE A 96 -2.36 -2.66 -21.13
CA ILE A 96 -3.20 -1.55 -20.67
C ILE A 96 -4.49 -2.11 -20.12
N GLY A 97 -4.83 -1.83 -18.87
CA GLY A 97 -6.04 -2.29 -18.20
C GLY A 97 -6.03 -1.88 -16.72
N LEU A 98 -7.18 -1.77 -16.10
CA LEU A 98 -7.32 -1.40 -14.69
C LEU A 98 -6.67 -2.47 -13.78
N GLY A 99 -5.73 -2.05 -12.95
CA GLY A 99 -4.93 -2.94 -12.13
C GLY A 99 -3.77 -3.60 -12.91
N ALA A 100 -3.52 -3.27 -14.18
CA ALA A 100 -2.41 -3.87 -14.92
C ALA A 100 -1.06 -3.52 -14.30
N CYS A 101 -0.90 -2.29 -13.80
CA CYS A 101 0.25 -1.84 -13.05
C CYS A 101 0.08 -2.13 -11.56
N ASP A 102 -1.06 -1.79 -11.00
CA ASP A 102 -1.36 -1.82 -9.57
C ASP A 102 -2.57 -2.72 -9.29
N ILE A 103 -2.35 -4.04 -9.09
CA ILE A 103 -1.12 -4.84 -9.16
C ILE A 103 -1.44 -6.23 -9.73
N LYS A 104 -2.51 -6.36 -10.56
CA LYS A 104 -2.88 -7.62 -11.21
C LYS A 104 -1.76 -8.15 -12.14
N GLY A 105 -0.89 -7.25 -12.64
CA GLY A 105 0.30 -7.62 -13.44
C GLY A 105 1.26 -8.50 -12.65
N ALA A 106 1.55 -8.15 -11.41
CA ALA A 106 2.37 -8.99 -10.54
C ALA A 106 1.65 -10.30 -10.19
N ALA A 107 0.34 -10.26 -9.86
CA ALA A 107 -0.44 -11.46 -9.60
C ALA A 107 -0.41 -12.43 -10.78
N ALA A 108 -0.54 -11.94 -12.00
CA ALA A 108 -0.44 -12.73 -13.22
C ALA A 108 0.94 -13.38 -13.40
N ALA A 109 2.01 -12.63 -13.10
CA ALA A 109 3.37 -13.15 -13.16
C ALA A 109 3.65 -14.22 -12.09
N LEU A 110 3.10 -14.07 -10.87
CA LEU A 110 3.18 -15.08 -9.82
C LEU A 110 2.51 -16.40 -10.27
N LEU A 111 1.31 -16.31 -10.88
CA LEU A 111 0.60 -17.47 -11.41
C LEU A 111 1.40 -18.16 -12.54
N ALA A 112 1.93 -17.38 -13.47
CA ALA A 112 2.74 -17.89 -14.57
C ALA A 112 4.02 -18.58 -14.05
N ALA A 113 4.73 -17.97 -13.12
CA ALA A 113 5.92 -18.55 -12.52
C ALA A 113 5.62 -19.87 -11.80
N ALA A 114 4.52 -19.92 -11.03
CA ALA A 114 4.09 -21.13 -10.33
C ALA A 114 3.68 -22.27 -11.26
N ALA A 115 3.08 -21.93 -12.42
CA ALA A 115 2.67 -22.91 -13.42
C ALA A 115 3.86 -23.52 -14.19
N HIS A 116 5.00 -22.82 -14.24
CA HIS A 116 6.21 -23.24 -14.96
C HIS A 116 7.27 -23.82 -14.02
N SER A 117 6.98 -24.02 -12.74
CA SER A 117 7.90 -24.59 -11.74
C SER A 117 7.15 -25.53 -10.80
N ASP A 118 7.81 -26.57 -10.33
CA ASP A 118 7.32 -27.46 -9.26
C ASP A 118 7.88 -27.10 -7.87
N GLY A 119 8.69 -26.04 -7.77
CA GLY A 119 9.34 -25.59 -6.54
C GLY A 119 8.35 -25.15 -5.45
N ALA A 120 8.80 -25.18 -4.19
CA ALA A 120 8.01 -24.69 -3.07
C ALA A 120 7.76 -23.17 -3.20
N CYS A 121 6.54 -22.72 -2.98
CA CYS A 121 6.18 -21.30 -2.98
C CYS A 121 4.89 -21.03 -2.24
N ALA A 122 4.71 -19.80 -1.77
CA ALA A 122 3.47 -19.35 -1.14
C ALA A 122 3.07 -17.98 -1.63
N PHE A 123 1.75 -17.80 -1.80
CA PHE A 123 1.12 -16.56 -2.22
C PHE A 123 -0.02 -16.19 -1.27
N LEU A 124 -0.04 -14.95 -0.83
CA LEU A 124 -1.18 -14.34 -0.13
C LEU A 124 -1.80 -13.30 -1.07
N PHE A 125 -3.01 -13.61 -1.53
CA PHE A 125 -3.82 -12.67 -2.30
C PHE A 125 -4.81 -12.00 -1.36
N SER A 126 -4.89 -10.67 -1.38
CA SER A 126 -5.83 -9.85 -0.59
C SER A 126 -6.74 -9.01 -1.49
N SER A 127 -7.88 -8.55 -0.98
CA SER A 127 -8.84 -7.74 -1.74
C SER A 127 -9.27 -6.48 -1.01
N ASP A 128 -8.40 -5.89 -0.19
CA ASP A 128 -8.76 -4.78 0.67
C ASP A 128 -7.64 -3.76 0.93
N GLU A 129 -6.62 -3.73 0.08
CA GLU A 129 -5.54 -2.75 0.17
C GLU A 129 -6.06 -1.34 -0.10
N GLU A 130 -6.82 -1.16 -1.19
CA GLU A 130 -7.38 0.12 -1.65
C GLU A 130 -8.56 0.63 -0.81
N ALA A 131 -8.98 -0.15 0.19
CA ALA A 131 -10.22 0.09 0.92
C ALA A 131 -10.12 1.04 2.11
N ASN A 132 -8.93 1.42 2.56
CA ASN A 132 -8.70 2.11 3.85
C ASN A 132 -9.29 1.37 5.08
N ASP A 133 -9.53 0.07 4.99
CA ASP A 133 -10.05 -0.80 6.05
C ASP A 133 -9.45 -2.20 5.89
N ALA A 134 -8.13 -2.28 6.06
CA ALA A 134 -7.36 -3.50 5.89
C ALA A 134 -7.76 -4.55 6.94
N ARG A 135 -8.21 -5.72 6.48
CA ARG A 135 -8.60 -6.86 7.30
C ARG A 135 -7.80 -8.12 6.96
N CYS A 136 -7.46 -8.30 5.68
CA CYS A 136 -6.82 -9.50 5.15
C CYS A 136 -5.44 -9.71 5.77
N VAL A 137 -4.52 -8.77 5.59
CA VAL A 137 -3.15 -8.87 6.13
C VAL A 137 -3.15 -8.90 7.65
N PRO A 138 -3.88 -8.06 8.40
CA PRO A 138 -3.98 -8.18 9.86
C PRO A 138 -4.51 -9.54 10.33
N ALA A 139 -5.45 -10.15 9.63
CA ALA A 139 -5.94 -11.51 9.96
C ALA A 139 -4.87 -12.56 9.71
N PHE A 140 -4.16 -12.48 8.59
CA PHE A 140 -3.03 -13.33 8.28
C PHE A 140 -1.96 -13.26 9.38
N LEU A 141 -1.55 -12.06 9.78
CA LEU A 141 -0.51 -11.85 10.80
C LEU A 141 -0.85 -12.42 12.17
N ARG A 142 -2.13 -12.43 12.56
CA ARG A 142 -2.60 -13.09 13.79
C ARG A 142 -2.44 -14.61 13.73
N THR A 143 -2.59 -15.21 12.54
CA THR A 143 -2.54 -16.66 12.34
C THR A 143 -1.10 -17.15 12.13
N PHE A 144 -0.28 -16.36 11.46
CA PHE A 144 1.09 -16.68 11.06
C PHE A 144 2.08 -15.62 11.59
N PRO A 145 2.34 -15.54 12.90
CA PRO A 145 3.36 -14.65 13.42
C PRO A 145 4.78 -15.16 13.05
N PRO A 146 5.77 -14.27 12.81
CA PRO A 146 7.13 -14.66 12.41
C PRO A 146 7.87 -15.44 13.50
N SER A 147 7.47 -15.27 14.77
CA SER A 147 8.01 -16.01 15.92
C SER A 147 7.56 -17.48 16.00
N ARG A 148 6.72 -17.91 15.06
CA ARG A 148 6.21 -19.28 15.04
C ARG A 148 7.36 -20.26 14.79
N VAL A 149 7.60 -21.16 15.74
CA VAL A 149 8.58 -22.22 15.59
C VAL A 149 7.97 -23.35 14.76
N PRO A 150 8.63 -23.82 13.69
CA PRO A 150 8.17 -24.98 12.94
C PRO A 150 8.07 -26.20 13.86
N SER A 151 6.91 -26.87 13.90
CA SER A 151 6.79 -28.18 14.52
C SER A 151 6.89 -29.25 13.41
N PRO A 152 7.66 -30.33 13.57
CA PRO A 152 7.72 -31.39 12.58
C PRO A 152 6.35 -32.02 12.25
N GLU A 153 5.40 -31.91 13.18
CA GLU A 153 4.04 -32.46 13.05
C GLU A 153 3.06 -31.40 12.46
N SER A 154 3.47 -30.13 12.40
CA SER A 154 2.62 -29.04 11.91
C SER A 154 2.71 -28.94 10.39
N ARG A 155 1.59 -29.15 9.70
CA ARG A 155 1.44 -28.82 8.27
C ARG A 155 1.26 -27.33 8.01
N ILE A 156 1.37 -26.48 9.04
CA ILE A 156 1.17 -25.05 8.94
C ILE A 156 2.52 -24.43 8.56
N PRO A 157 2.58 -23.69 7.45
CA PRO A 157 3.83 -23.07 6.98
C PRO A 157 4.39 -22.06 7.98
N CYS A 158 5.72 -21.92 7.98
CA CYS A 158 6.44 -20.96 8.81
C CYS A 158 7.24 -20.03 7.89
N PHE A 159 6.64 -18.90 7.55
CA PHE A 159 7.30 -17.90 6.74
C PHE A 159 8.31 -17.11 7.58
N GLN A 160 9.45 -16.76 6.98
CA GLN A 160 10.51 -15.96 7.60
C GLN A 160 10.57 -14.56 6.97
N ALA A 161 10.16 -14.47 5.73
CA ALA A 161 10.21 -13.23 4.96
C ALA A 161 8.96 -13.07 4.08
N VAL A 162 8.68 -11.82 3.72
CA VAL A 162 7.56 -11.46 2.84
C VAL A 162 8.05 -10.49 1.77
N VAL A 163 7.74 -10.77 0.52
CA VAL A 163 7.87 -9.86 -0.60
C VAL A 163 6.49 -9.34 -0.95
N VAL A 164 6.28 -8.04 -0.83
CA VAL A 164 5.02 -7.39 -1.20
C VAL A 164 5.14 -6.87 -2.63
N ALA A 165 4.25 -7.32 -3.48
CA ALA A 165 4.24 -6.96 -4.88
C ALA A 165 3.54 -5.62 -5.08
N GLU A 166 4.31 -4.59 -5.40
CA GLU A 166 3.82 -3.26 -5.75
C GLU A 166 4.71 -2.67 -6.86
N PRO A 167 4.25 -1.65 -7.61
CA PRO A 167 5.00 -1.11 -8.75
C PRO A 167 6.30 -0.43 -8.31
N THR A 168 7.41 -1.12 -8.48
CA THR A 168 8.76 -0.66 -8.12
C THR A 168 9.75 -0.73 -9.28
N CYS A 169 9.25 -0.74 -10.52
CA CYS A 169 10.08 -0.88 -11.73
C CYS A 169 10.96 -2.14 -11.75
N GLY A 170 10.59 -3.19 -11.01
CA GLY A 170 11.39 -4.42 -10.88
C GLY A 170 12.62 -4.27 -10.00
N GLU A 171 12.64 -3.30 -9.08
CA GLU A 171 13.71 -3.11 -8.10
C GLU A 171 13.19 -3.38 -6.67
N ALA A 172 13.99 -4.02 -5.83
CA ALA A 172 13.65 -4.23 -4.42
C ALA A 172 13.73 -2.91 -3.65
N VAL A 173 12.60 -2.43 -3.15
CA VAL A 173 12.46 -1.21 -2.35
C VAL A 173 12.45 -1.60 -0.88
N LEU A 174 13.49 -1.16 -0.16
CA LEU A 174 13.76 -1.56 1.23
C LEU A 174 13.21 -0.56 2.26
N ALA A 175 12.67 0.56 1.79
CA ALA A 175 12.13 1.59 2.66
C ALA A 175 11.07 2.43 1.93
N HIS A 176 10.01 2.77 2.66
CA HIS A 176 9.02 3.75 2.21
C HIS A 176 8.47 4.57 3.39
N ARG A 177 7.80 5.67 3.08
CA ARG A 177 7.17 6.51 4.10
C ARG A 177 5.96 5.82 4.72
N GLY A 178 5.65 6.22 5.96
CA GLY A 178 4.35 6.02 6.54
C GLY A 178 3.30 6.95 5.94
N ILE A 179 2.08 6.81 6.41
CA ILE A 179 0.95 7.68 6.07
C ILE A 179 0.09 7.91 7.31
N SER A 180 -0.36 9.15 7.49
CA SER A 180 -1.39 9.50 8.47
C SER A 180 -2.36 10.48 7.84
N SER A 181 -3.65 10.24 7.99
CA SER A 181 -4.73 11.12 7.56
C SER A 181 -5.51 11.60 8.77
N VAL A 182 -5.81 12.89 8.83
CA VAL A 182 -6.41 13.50 10.02
C VAL A 182 -7.59 14.39 9.62
N LEU A 183 -8.66 14.26 10.39
CA LEU A 183 -9.80 15.18 10.42
C LEU A 183 -9.67 16.09 11.65
N MET A 184 -9.69 17.40 11.42
CA MET A 184 -9.61 18.41 12.48
C MET A 184 -10.76 19.40 12.34
N ARG A 185 -11.44 19.68 13.44
CA ARG A 185 -12.54 20.66 13.48
C ARG A 185 -12.28 21.75 14.48
N PHE A 186 -12.57 22.98 14.07
CA PHE A 186 -12.54 24.17 14.91
C PHE A 186 -13.95 24.64 15.17
N ALA A 187 -14.22 25.01 16.40
CA ALA A 187 -15.45 25.67 16.82
C ALA A 187 -15.23 27.18 16.91
N GLY A 188 -16.17 27.92 16.41
CA GLY A 188 -16.23 29.37 16.49
C GLY A 188 -17.56 29.84 17.07
N ARG A 189 -17.76 31.13 17.06
CA ARG A 189 -19.01 31.78 17.49
C ARG A 189 -19.53 32.68 16.39
N ALA A 190 -20.73 32.38 15.89
CA ALA A 190 -21.37 33.18 14.87
C ALA A 190 -21.63 34.62 15.35
N GLY A 191 -21.45 35.58 14.47
CA GLY A 191 -21.70 36.99 14.75
C GLY A 191 -21.56 37.82 13.49
N HIS A 192 -21.88 39.13 13.58
CA HIS A 192 -21.68 40.04 12.47
C HIS A 192 -20.17 40.33 12.30
N ALA A 193 -19.66 40.27 11.06
CA ALA A 193 -18.23 40.40 10.78
C ALA A 193 -17.62 41.78 11.13
N SER A 194 -18.46 42.83 11.32
CA SER A 194 -18.00 44.13 11.81
C SER A 194 -17.63 44.17 13.28
N GLY A 195 -17.95 43.08 14.06
CA GLY A 195 -17.62 43.01 15.47
C GLY A 195 -16.14 42.66 15.69
N ALA A 196 -15.51 43.24 16.71
CA ALA A 196 -14.11 42.99 17.06
C ALA A 196 -13.81 41.49 17.35
N GLN A 197 -14.82 40.71 17.69
CA GLN A 197 -14.71 39.28 18.01
C GLN A 197 -14.38 38.42 16.78
N GLY A 198 -14.52 38.93 15.56
CA GLY A 198 -14.20 38.20 14.33
C GLY A 198 -12.76 37.67 14.29
N ALA A 199 -11.83 38.34 14.95
CA ALA A 199 -10.43 37.96 14.99
C ALA A 199 -10.18 36.67 15.85
N THR A 200 -10.99 36.47 16.90
CA THR A 200 -10.85 35.38 17.87
C THR A 200 -11.90 34.30 17.70
N ASP A 201 -13.12 34.65 17.39
CA ASP A 201 -14.28 33.76 17.38
C ASP A 201 -14.47 33.02 16.05
N SER A 202 -13.75 33.39 15.00
CA SER A 202 -13.87 32.74 13.68
C SER A 202 -13.12 31.41 13.64
N ALA A 203 -13.86 30.33 13.47
CA ALA A 203 -13.29 28.99 13.26
C ALA A 203 -12.40 28.92 12.00
N LEU A 204 -12.75 29.63 10.93
CA LEU A 204 -11.91 29.72 9.72
C LEU A 204 -10.58 30.44 9.98
N HIS A 205 -10.58 31.51 10.79
CA HIS A 205 -9.32 32.16 11.16
C HIS A 205 -8.42 31.24 11.98
N GLN A 206 -9.00 30.42 12.86
CA GLN A 206 -8.25 29.43 13.62
C GLN A 206 -7.65 28.37 12.68
N ALA A 207 -8.45 27.83 11.74
CA ALA A 207 -8.00 26.84 10.77
C ALA A 207 -6.86 27.38 9.87
N LEU A 208 -6.98 28.60 9.37
CA LEU A 208 -5.96 29.23 8.51
C LEU A 208 -4.65 29.51 9.28
N ARG A 209 -4.74 29.98 10.53
CA ARG A 209 -3.55 30.19 11.37
C ARG A 209 -2.86 28.87 11.71
N TRP A 210 -3.65 27.84 12.04
CA TRP A 210 -3.13 26.51 12.25
C TRP A 210 -2.42 26.01 10.97
N GLY A 211 -3.04 26.15 9.80
CA GLY A 211 -2.47 25.71 8.53
C GLY A 211 -1.11 26.36 8.24
N ALA A 212 -1.00 27.69 8.46
CA ALA A 212 0.27 28.39 8.32
C ALA A 212 1.32 27.85 9.27
N SER A 213 0.99 27.70 10.58
CA SER A 213 1.92 27.15 11.57
C SER A 213 2.29 25.69 11.29
N ALA A 214 1.38 24.88 10.72
CA ALA A 214 1.66 23.51 10.33
C ALA A 214 2.66 23.45 9.16
N LEU A 215 2.54 24.33 8.17
CA LEU A 215 3.51 24.45 7.07
C LEU A 215 4.88 24.88 7.58
N ASP A 216 4.96 25.87 8.48
CA ASP A 216 6.22 26.29 9.13
C ASP A 216 6.85 25.12 9.91
N TYR A 217 6.05 24.34 10.63
CA TYR A 217 6.52 23.14 11.34
C TYR A 217 7.13 22.11 10.36
N VAL A 218 6.47 21.85 9.25
CA VAL A 218 6.97 20.91 8.23
C VAL A 218 8.32 21.35 7.68
N ASP A 219 8.50 22.65 7.44
CA ASP A 219 9.77 23.20 6.98
C ASP A 219 10.92 22.94 7.99
N THR A 220 10.64 22.96 9.29
CA THR A 220 11.62 22.60 10.31
C THR A 220 12.08 21.14 10.20
N GLN A 221 11.27 20.25 9.64
CA GLN A 221 11.58 18.83 9.47
C GLN A 221 12.36 18.51 8.18
N ALA A 222 12.65 19.51 7.34
CA ALA A 222 13.33 19.34 6.06
C ALA A 222 14.72 18.71 6.14
N HIS A 223 15.38 18.77 7.30
CA HIS A 223 16.71 18.21 7.55
C HIS A 223 16.71 16.71 7.85
N GLN A 224 15.57 16.13 8.21
CA GLN A 224 15.45 14.71 8.53
C GLN A 224 15.75 13.83 7.31
N ARG A 225 16.39 12.69 7.53
CA ARG A 225 16.83 11.77 6.46
C ARG A 225 16.67 10.32 6.89
N PHE A 226 16.26 9.45 5.93
CA PHE A 226 16.34 8.00 6.07
C PHE A 226 16.41 7.35 4.68
N ALA A 227 17.40 6.49 4.43
CA ALA A 227 17.54 5.70 3.20
C ALA A 227 17.34 6.50 1.89
N GLY A 228 17.79 7.76 1.84
CA GLY A 228 17.60 8.66 0.68
C GLY A 228 16.31 9.50 0.72
N LEU A 229 15.32 9.13 1.53
CA LEU A 229 14.14 9.96 1.77
C LEU A 229 14.50 11.20 2.61
N THR A 230 13.82 12.32 2.35
CA THR A 230 14.12 13.60 2.99
C THR A 230 12.87 14.32 3.48
N GLY A 231 12.93 14.87 4.70
CA GLY A 231 11.89 15.71 5.29
C GLY A 231 10.54 15.02 5.52
N LEU A 232 9.63 15.71 6.17
CA LEU A 232 8.25 15.30 6.32
C LEU A 232 7.45 15.73 5.09
N ARG A 233 6.71 14.81 4.45
CA ARG A 233 5.72 15.19 3.43
C ARG A 233 4.41 15.53 4.13
N PHE A 234 3.76 16.61 3.70
CA PHE A 234 2.53 17.12 4.31
C PHE A 234 1.62 17.74 3.26
N ASN A 235 0.31 17.54 3.41
CA ASN A 235 -0.68 18.15 2.52
C ASN A 235 -1.94 18.51 3.30
N ILE A 236 -2.42 19.74 3.15
CA ILE A 236 -3.77 20.14 3.54
C ILE A 236 -4.66 19.91 2.32
N GLY A 237 -5.38 18.78 2.31
CA GLY A 237 -6.18 18.36 1.15
C GLY A 237 -7.54 19.07 1.05
N ARG A 238 -8.09 19.54 2.19
CA ARG A 238 -9.40 20.19 2.20
C ARG A 238 -9.56 21.14 3.39
N VAL A 239 -10.15 22.29 3.14
CA VAL A 239 -10.59 23.25 4.17
C VAL A 239 -12.03 23.68 3.84
N ASP A 240 -12.96 23.44 4.76
CA ASP A 240 -14.36 23.83 4.64
C ASP A 240 -14.78 24.64 5.85
N GLY A 241 -15.70 25.57 5.66
CA GLY A 241 -16.28 26.31 6.77
C GLY A 241 -16.87 27.65 6.41
N GLY A 242 -17.47 28.29 7.41
CA GLY A 242 -18.14 29.58 7.25
C GLY A 242 -19.47 29.48 6.51
N ILE A 243 -20.08 30.66 6.30
CA ILE A 243 -21.38 30.77 5.64
C ILE A 243 -21.31 31.84 4.52
N LYS A 244 -20.86 33.04 4.84
CA LYS A 244 -20.67 34.17 3.92
C LYS A 244 -19.80 35.26 4.55
N ALA A 245 -19.30 36.20 3.73
CA ALA A 245 -18.28 37.18 4.11
C ALA A 245 -18.66 38.09 5.31
N ASN A 246 -19.93 38.36 5.55
CA ASN A 246 -20.39 39.21 6.66
C ASN A 246 -20.80 38.45 7.92
N VAL A 247 -20.48 37.15 8.01
CA VAL A 247 -20.76 36.28 9.16
C VAL A 247 -19.47 35.69 9.68
N ILE A 248 -19.21 35.84 10.98
CA ILE A 248 -18.08 35.14 11.66
C ILE A 248 -18.34 33.64 11.57
N ALA A 249 -17.36 32.88 11.10
CA ALA A 249 -17.50 31.45 10.84
C ALA A 249 -17.68 30.66 12.15
N PRO A 250 -18.82 29.98 12.37
CA PRO A 250 -19.07 29.20 13.60
C PRO A 250 -18.38 27.85 13.62
N ALA A 251 -17.98 27.33 12.47
CA ALA A 251 -17.27 26.05 12.32
C ALA A 251 -16.33 26.08 11.14
N ALA A 252 -15.26 25.30 11.25
CA ALA A 252 -14.36 24.97 10.14
C ALA A 252 -13.88 23.53 10.30
N GLU A 253 -13.71 22.84 9.17
CA GLU A 253 -13.13 21.51 9.06
C GLU A 253 -11.88 21.57 8.20
N VAL A 254 -10.82 20.90 8.63
CA VAL A 254 -9.58 20.72 7.89
C VAL A 254 -9.32 19.22 7.76
N ARG A 255 -9.06 18.77 6.54
CA ARG A 255 -8.55 17.42 6.27
C ARG A 255 -7.12 17.54 5.76
N PHE A 256 -6.21 16.89 6.46
CA PHE A 256 -4.80 16.91 6.11
C PHE A 256 -4.19 15.52 6.25
N GLY A 257 -3.07 15.31 5.59
CA GLY A 257 -2.28 14.10 5.71
C GLY A 257 -0.80 14.41 5.71
N PHE A 258 -0.04 13.50 6.28
CA PHE A 258 1.40 13.58 6.24
C PHE A 258 2.02 12.18 6.06
N ARG A 259 3.29 12.17 5.61
CA ARG A 259 4.03 10.94 5.34
C ARG A 259 5.37 10.99 6.09
N PRO A 260 5.44 10.37 7.30
CA PRO A 260 6.65 10.34 8.10
C PRO A 260 7.71 9.43 7.47
N LEU A 261 8.98 9.73 7.75
CA LEU A 261 10.09 8.82 7.50
C LEU A 261 10.09 7.66 8.50
N PRO A 262 10.75 6.52 8.21
CA PRO A 262 10.96 5.44 9.17
C PRO A 262 11.63 5.87 10.49
N SER A 263 12.40 6.96 10.44
CA SER A 263 13.09 7.55 11.60
C SER A 263 12.27 8.53 12.42
N MET A 264 11.00 8.79 12.02
CA MET A 264 10.15 9.78 12.68
C MET A 264 9.10 9.11 13.56
N ASP A 265 8.84 9.70 14.72
CA ASP A 265 7.75 9.31 15.61
C ASP A 265 6.44 9.96 15.14
N THR A 266 5.53 9.16 14.60
CA THR A 266 4.22 9.60 14.11
C THR A 266 3.36 10.20 15.23
N ASP A 267 3.42 9.65 16.44
CA ASP A 267 2.62 10.16 17.57
C ASP A 267 3.14 11.52 18.04
N ALA A 268 4.45 11.72 18.04
CA ALA A 268 5.05 13.01 18.33
C ALA A 268 4.64 14.07 17.29
N ILE A 269 4.66 13.73 15.98
CA ILE A 269 4.19 14.62 14.90
C ILE A 269 2.73 15.00 15.10
N LEU A 270 1.85 14.04 15.39
CA LEU A 270 0.43 14.30 15.65
C LEU A 270 0.23 15.22 16.85
N ALA A 271 0.96 14.98 17.94
CA ALA A 271 0.91 15.82 19.14
C ALA A 271 1.38 17.25 18.85
N ASP A 272 2.43 17.42 18.05
CA ASP A 272 2.95 18.72 17.65
C ASP A 272 1.93 19.46 16.77
N LEU A 273 1.42 18.82 15.71
CA LEU A 273 0.41 19.40 14.84
C LEU A 273 -0.85 19.82 15.59
N ARG A 274 -1.29 19.02 16.56
CA ARG A 274 -2.43 19.36 17.42
C ARG A 274 -2.13 20.58 18.31
N ARG A 275 -0.92 20.68 18.84
CA ARG A 275 -0.48 21.77 19.74
C ARG A 275 -0.35 23.11 19.03
N LEU A 276 -0.13 23.12 17.70
CA LEU A 276 -0.08 24.34 16.89
C LEU A 276 -1.44 25.03 16.74
N ALA A 277 -2.56 24.38 17.13
CA ALA A 277 -3.87 24.99 17.07
C ALA A 277 -3.96 26.20 18.02
N PRO A 278 -4.49 27.37 17.54
CA PRO A 278 -4.64 28.58 18.37
C PRO A 278 -5.53 28.38 19.60
N SER A 279 -6.44 27.41 19.54
CA SER A 279 -7.27 26.92 20.65
C SER A 279 -7.42 25.41 20.52
N ALA A 280 -7.84 24.73 21.60
CA ALA A 280 -8.13 23.29 21.54
C ALA A 280 -9.15 23.00 20.41
N PRO A 281 -8.83 22.15 19.44
CA PRO A 281 -9.78 21.80 18.38
C PRO A 281 -10.98 21.06 18.97
N ALA A 282 -12.16 21.29 18.40
CA ALA A 282 -13.38 20.60 18.80
C ALA A 282 -13.32 19.09 18.48
N GLN A 283 -12.58 18.72 17.43
CA GLN A 283 -12.27 17.35 17.05
C GLN A 283 -10.87 17.30 16.48
N PHE A 284 -10.11 16.26 16.80
CA PHE A 284 -8.84 15.90 16.20
C PHE A 284 -8.78 14.38 16.16
N GLU A 285 -8.98 13.82 14.99
CA GLU A 285 -9.15 12.39 14.77
C GLU A 285 -8.22 11.92 13.66
N GLU A 286 -7.36 10.98 13.96
CA GLU A 286 -6.61 10.26 12.94
C GLU A 286 -7.54 9.24 12.29
N THR A 287 -7.88 9.47 11.03
CA THR A 287 -8.85 8.65 10.27
C THR A 287 -8.19 7.47 9.57
N PHE A 288 -6.88 7.54 9.35
CA PHE A 288 -6.08 6.44 8.80
C PHE A 288 -4.63 6.56 9.26
N ARG A 289 -4.01 5.39 9.56
CA ARG A 289 -2.59 5.27 9.86
C ARG A 289 -1.98 4.07 9.17
N GLY A 290 -0.88 4.29 8.45
CA GLY A 290 0.03 3.25 7.96
C GLY A 290 1.44 3.53 8.43
N SER A 291 2.06 2.56 9.09
CA SER A 291 3.45 2.67 9.55
C SER A 291 4.42 2.81 8.37
N PRO A 292 5.59 3.42 8.53
CA PRO A 292 6.61 3.38 7.50
C PRO A 292 7.23 1.99 7.38
N LEU A 293 7.96 1.75 6.30
CA LEU A 293 8.84 0.59 6.12
C LEU A 293 10.30 1.07 6.15
N PRO A 294 11.17 0.46 6.95
CA PRO A 294 10.88 -0.46 8.07
C PRO A 294 10.28 0.25 9.28
N VAL A 295 9.70 -0.52 10.17
CA VAL A 295 9.19 -0.04 11.46
C VAL A 295 10.28 -0.14 12.53
N GLY A 296 10.25 0.77 13.50
CA GLY A 296 11.14 0.79 14.65
C GLY A 296 11.70 2.19 14.96
N ASP A 297 12.55 2.28 15.97
CA ASP A 297 13.40 3.45 16.12
C ASP A 297 14.48 3.48 15.02
N ILE A 298 15.27 4.54 14.96
CA ILE A 298 16.29 4.72 13.92
C ILE A 298 17.22 3.50 13.78
N ALA A 299 17.68 2.93 14.91
CA ALA A 299 18.61 1.79 14.89
C ALA A 299 17.92 0.50 14.48
N GLY A 300 16.72 0.25 14.98
CA GLY A 300 15.90 -0.90 14.61
C GLY A 300 15.44 -0.86 13.14
N ALA A 301 14.98 0.30 12.68
CA ALA A 301 14.61 0.48 11.27
C ALA A 301 15.81 0.25 10.33
N GLU A 302 16.99 0.74 10.67
CA GLU A 302 18.20 0.49 9.86
C GLU A 302 18.63 -0.98 9.89
N ALA A 303 18.53 -1.65 11.04
CA ALA A 303 18.80 -3.10 11.13
C ALA A 303 17.85 -3.92 10.27
N HIS A 304 16.54 -3.62 10.28
CA HIS A 304 15.55 -4.26 9.43
C HIS A 304 15.80 -4.00 7.94
N ARG A 305 16.17 -2.76 7.58
CA ARG A 305 16.52 -2.40 6.20
C ARG A 305 17.74 -3.20 5.70
N LEU A 306 18.76 -3.37 6.54
CA LEU A 306 19.93 -4.18 6.19
C LEU A 306 19.57 -5.66 6.03
N ALA A 307 18.76 -6.24 6.92
CA ALA A 307 18.27 -7.61 6.78
C ALA A 307 17.44 -7.81 5.48
N ALA A 308 16.61 -6.83 5.12
CA ALA A 308 15.87 -6.84 3.87
C ALA A 308 16.82 -6.75 2.65
N ARG A 309 17.91 -5.98 2.75
CA ARG A 309 18.95 -5.93 1.72
C ARG A 309 19.65 -7.26 1.54
N ASP A 310 20.08 -7.87 2.64
CA ASP A 310 20.74 -9.18 2.60
C ASP A 310 19.84 -10.23 1.94
N LEU A 311 18.53 -10.18 2.21
CA LEU A 311 17.56 -11.05 1.55
C LEU A 311 17.45 -10.73 0.04
N ALA A 312 17.33 -9.47 -0.36
CA ALA A 312 17.26 -9.10 -1.76
C ALA A 312 18.52 -9.53 -2.52
N ASP A 313 19.70 -9.39 -1.91
CA ASP A 313 20.99 -9.85 -2.46
C ASP A 313 21.03 -11.39 -2.59
N GLN A 314 20.54 -12.15 -1.59
CA GLN A 314 20.40 -13.61 -1.64
C GLN A 314 19.47 -14.07 -2.77
N LEU A 315 18.38 -13.31 -2.98
CA LEU A 315 17.43 -13.55 -4.06
C LEU A 315 17.94 -13.01 -5.42
N ALA A 316 19.14 -12.42 -5.47
CA ALA A 316 19.75 -11.79 -6.65
C ALA A 316 18.78 -10.80 -7.34
N LEU A 317 18.16 -9.93 -6.56
CA LEU A 317 17.27 -8.87 -7.01
C LEU A 317 18.01 -7.54 -7.06
N PRO A 318 17.76 -6.69 -8.07
CA PRO A 318 18.27 -5.32 -8.07
C PRO A 318 17.63 -4.54 -6.93
N VAL A 319 18.40 -3.71 -6.24
CA VAL A 319 17.92 -2.88 -5.14
C VAL A 319 17.77 -1.45 -5.62
N GLY A 320 16.55 -0.92 -5.50
CA GLY A 320 16.18 0.43 -5.89
C GLY A 320 16.25 1.44 -4.75
N ASN A 321 15.82 2.66 -5.07
CA ASN A 321 15.69 3.74 -4.10
C ASN A 321 14.47 3.54 -3.19
N ALA A 322 14.50 4.14 -2.01
CA ALA A 322 13.33 4.27 -1.17
C ALA A 322 12.26 5.15 -1.84
N VAL A 323 10.97 4.86 -1.57
CA VAL A 323 9.83 5.50 -2.23
C VAL A 323 8.95 6.29 -1.26
N ASP A 324 8.19 7.24 -1.80
CA ASP A 324 7.31 8.12 -1.01
C ASP A 324 5.91 7.53 -0.76
N PHE A 325 5.48 6.50 -1.51
CA PHE A 325 4.18 5.84 -1.32
C PHE A 325 4.23 4.77 -0.22
N TRP A 326 3.07 4.44 0.32
CA TRP A 326 2.90 3.43 1.37
C TRP A 326 2.45 2.10 0.75
N THR A 327 2.82 0.99 1.39
CA THR A 327 2.41 -0.36 1.00
C THR A 327 2.13 -1.23 2.23
N GLU A 328 1.43 -2.35 2.04
CA GLU A 328 1.21 -3.36 3.08
C GLU A 328 2.50 -3.97 3.66
N ALA A 329 3.67 -3.79 3.02
CA ALA A 329 4.96 -4.24 3.54
C ALA A 329 5.26 -3.71 4.95
N ALA A 330 4.76 -2.52 5.27
CA ALA A 330 4.86 -1.95 6.62
C ALA A 330 4.16 -2.82 7.68
N LEU A 331 3.03 -3.44 7.36
CA LEU A 331 2.28 -4.31 8.29
C LEU A 331 3.09 -5.57 8.61
N PHE A 332 3.71 -6.17 7.60
CA PHE A 332 4.59 -7.33 7.78
C PHE A 332 5.86 -6.97 8.56
N SER A 333 6.48 -5.82 8.25
CA SER A 333 7.62 -5.30 9.01
C SER A 333 7.27 -5.06 10.48
N GLN A 334 6.10 -4.47 10.75
CA GLN A 334 5.60 -4.23 12.11
C GLN A 334 5.38 -5.53 12.89
N ALA A 335 4.98 -6.58 12.22
CA ALA A 335 4.86 -7.91 12.82
C ALA A 335 6.21 -8.60 13.06
N GLY A 336 7.31 -8.09 12.50
CA GLY A 336 8.66 -8.61 12.69
C GLY A 336 9.17 -9.50 11.54
N TYR A 337 8.50 -9.51 10.38
CA TYR A 337 9.02 -10.17 9.20
C TYR A 337 10.15 -9.36 8.55
N THR A 338 11.16 -10.05 8.00
CA THR A 338 12.03 -9.44 6.99
C THR A 338 11.21 -9.21 5.73
N THR A 339 11.06 -7.95 5.31
CA THR A 339 10.19 -7.62 4.18
C THR A 339 10.72 -6.46 3.35
N PHE A 340 10.42 -6.49 2.07
CA PHE A 340 10.62 -5.41 1.12
C PHE A 340 9.53 -5.44 0.04
N VAL A 341 9.49 -4.39 -0.75
CA VAL A 341 8.55 -4.25 -1.87
C VAL A 341 9.27 -4.59 -3.17
N PHE A 342 8.65 -5.39 -4.05
CA PHE A 342 9.22 -5.75 -5.34
C PHE A 342 8.15 -6.16 -6.33
N GLY A 343 7.97 -5.40 -7.40
CA GLY A 343 6.99 -5.71 -8.44
C GLY A 343 7.27 -4.99 -9.76
N PRO A 344 6.57 -5.38 -10.81
CA PRO A 344 6.65 -4.75 -12.12
C PRO A 344 5.84 -3.46 -12.14
N GLY A 345 6.11 -2.59 -13.09
CA GLY A 345 5.38 -1.33 -13.27
C GLY A 345 5.99 -0.16 -12.52
N ASP A 346 5.60 1.04 -12.91
CA ASP A 346 5.94 2.30 -12.26
C ASP A 346 4.70 2.85 -11.57
N ILE A 347 4.80 3.18 -10.30
CA ILE A 347 3.68 3.75 -9.50
C ILE A 347 3.08 5.01 -10.15
N ALA A 348 3.83 5.72 -10.99
CA ALA A 348 3.33 6.86 -11.75
C ALA A 348 2.23 6.48 -12.77
N GLN A 349 2.07 5.20 -13.09
CA GLN A 349 1.02 4.68 -13.97
C GLN A 349 -0.23 4.24 -13.20
N ALA A 350 -0.10 3.98 -11.90
CA ALA A 350 -1.22 3.60 -11.05
C ALA A 350 -2.23 4.74 -10.92
N HIS A 351 -3.52 4.40 -10.76
CA HIS A 351 -4.63 5.33 -10.53
C HIS A 351 -4.85 6.38 -11.65
N THR A 352 -4.30 6.12 -12.85
CA THR A 352 -4.43 7.00 -14.03
C THR A 352 -5.40 6.44 -15.07
N GLY A 353 -5.91 7.30 -15.96
CA GLY A 353 -6.59 6.84 -17.16
C GLY A 353 -5.64 6.05 -18.06
N ASP A 354 -6.14 4.95 -18.66
CA ASP A 354 -5.31 4.05 -19.47
C ASP A 354 -4.07 3.52 -18.72
N GLU A 355 -4.22 3.17 -17.43
CA GLU A 355 -3.20 2.51 -16.62
C GLU A 355 -2.54 1.35 -17.39
N TRP A 356 -1.22 1.24 -17.32
CA TRP A 356 -0.47 0.25 -18.07
C TRP A 356 0.79 -0.23 -17.33
N VAL A 357 1.25 -1.41 -17.73
CA VAL A 357 2.54 -1.97 -17.32
C VAL A 357 3.37 -2.35 -18.54
N ALA A 358 4.69 -2.12 -18.46
CA ALA A 358 5.60 -2.49 -19.56
C ALA A 358 5.77 -4.01 -19.67
N LEU A 359 5.78 -4.53 -20.91
CA LEU A 359 5.92 -5.97 -21.15
C LEU A 359 7.30 -6.51 -20.75
N ASP A 360 8.35 -5.73 -20.88
CA ASP A 360 9.69 -6.10 -20.45
C ASP A 360 9.80 -6.20 -18.93
N GLN A 361 9.14 -5.30 -18.19
CA GLN A 361 9.07 -5.36 -16.72
C GLN A 361 8.26 -6.58 -16.24
N LEU A 362 7.12 -6.89 -16.89
CA LEU A 362 6.36 -8.11 -16.60
C LEU A 362 7.22 -9.37 -16.86
N ALA A 363 7.93 -9.40 -17.99
CA ALA A 363 8.80 -10.53 -18.34
C ALA A 363 9.95 -10.69 -17.34
N ALA A 364 10.60 -9.61 -16.96
CA ALA A 364 11.69 -9.61 -15.99
C ALA A 364 11.21 -10.05 -14.60
N TYR A 365 10.10 -9.50 -14.12
CA TYR A 365 9.52 -9.86 -12.83
C TYR A 365 9.12 -11.34 -12.79
N ALA A 366 8.40 -11.84 -13.81
CA ALA A 366 8.04 -13.25 -13.91
C ALA A 366 9.28 -14.16 -13.92
N ALA A 367 10.35 -13.76 -14.60
CA ALA A 367 11.60 -14.51 -14.62
C ALA A 367 12.31 -14.52 -13.26
N HIS A 368 12.31 -13.40 -12.53
CA HIS A 368 12.84 -13.36 -11.16
C HIS A 368 12.07 -14.27 -10.22
N VAL A 369 10.73 -14.20 -10.23
CA VAL A 369 9.88 -15.05 -9.40
C VAL A 369 10.07 -16.53 -9.73
N HIS A 370 10.05 -16.89 -11.02
CA HIS A 370 10.28 -18.27 -11.47
C HIS A 370 11.64 -18.80 -10.98
N ARG A 371 12.71 -18.03 -11.13
CA ARG A 371 14.05 -18.39 -10.64
C ARG A 371 14.07 -18.57 -9.11
N ILE A 372 13.41 -17.70 -8.36
CA ILE A 372 13.33 -17.82 -6.89
C ILE A 372 12.63 -19.11 -6.49
N ILE A 373 11.52 -19.47 -7.14
CA ILE A 373 10.78 -20.70 -6.88
C ILE A 373 11.65 -21.93 -7.24
N ASP A 374 12.28 -21.94 -8.41
CA ASP A 374 13.10 -23.05 -8.88
C ASP A 374 14.37 -23.28 -8.05
N SER A 375 14.95 -22.21 -7.51
CA SER A 375 16.16 -22.31 -6.68
C SER A 375 15.91 -22.87 -5.27
N GLY A 376 14.63 -23.04 -4.87
CA GLY A 376 14.26 -23.43 -3.52
C GLY A 376 14.53 -22.36 -2.46
N LEU A 377 14.72 -21.10 -2.89
CA LEU A 377 14.90 -19.95 -1.99
C LEU A 377 13.55 -19.37 -1.54
N ALA A 378 12.44 -19.77 -2.19
CA ALA A 378 11.09 -19.36 -1.82
C ALA A 378 10.60 -20.01 -0.52
#